data_8b6f99b05a1a712d96b5cd7cd22c05b7
#
_entry.id   8b6f99b05a1a712d96b5cd7cd22c05b7
#
_cell.length_a   1.000
_cell.length_b   1.000
_cell.length_c   1.000
_cell.angle_alpha   90.00
_cell.angle_beta   90.00
_cell.angle_gamma   90.00
#
_symmetry.space_group_name_H-M   'P 1'
#
loop_
_entity.id
_entity.type
_entity.pdbx_description
1 polymer ?
#
loop_
_entity_poly.entity_id
_entity_poly.type
_entity_poly.pdbx_seq_one_letter_code
_entity_poly.pdbx_strand_id
1 'polypeptide(L)'
;MNCFDLTVPGDPLSKARPRVYNGHGITDRRTRNAENRVYSEFRRKYGDMEPIKGDVRIRLKFWMASRHPRDWDNLAKLATDALNGVAYQDDVQIVEAQVSKVLPDRRVPGSKPGTMRNRKTGDPLLFMGEPYEPHTEIHISEIINPTN
;
A
#
# COMPACT_ATOMS: atom_id res chain seq x y z
N MET A 1 16.12 -5.92 -16.64
CA MET A 1 15.01 -5.08 -16.15
C MET A 1 14.89 -5.29 -14.65
N ASN A 2 14.95 -4.21 -13.88
CA ASN A 2 14.77 -4.28 -12.44
C ASN A 2 13.27 -4.26 -12.10
N CYS A 3 12.87 -5.21 -11.28
CA CYS A 3 11.47 -5.39 -10.89
C CYS A 3 11.41 -5.86 -9.44
N PHE A 4 10.56 -5.23 -8.65
CA PHE A 4 10.34 -5.60 -7.26
C PHE A 4 8.87 -5.88 -7.02
N ASP A 5 8.58 -7.00 -6.37
CA ASP A 5 7.25 -7.38 -5.90
C ASP A 5 7.27 -7.52 -4.39
N LEU A 6 6.31 -6.92 -3.72
CA LEU A 6 6.30 -6.88 -2.27
C LEU A 6 4.87 -7.01 -1.75
N THR A 7 4.71 -7.81 -0.69
CA THR A 7 3.46 -7.88 0.07
C THR A 7 3.75 -7.44 1.49
N VAL A 8 3.00 -6.43 1.95
CA VAL A 8 3.12 -5.89 3.31
C VAL A 8 1.87 -6.29 4.10
N PRO A 9 1.99 -7.17 5.11
CA PRO A 9 0.83 -7.57 5.91
C PRO A 9 0.25 -6.42 6.73
N GLY A 10 -1.03 -6.50 7.03
CA GLY A 10 -1.72 -5.59 7.91
C GLY A 10 -2.60 -4.59 7.17
N ASP A 11 -3.50 -3.96 7.92
CA ASP A 11 -4.42 -2.98 7.38
C ASP A 11 -3.65 -1.79 6.80
N PRO A 12 -3.85 -1.45 5.50
CA PRO A 12 -3.14 -0.31 4.91
C PRO A 12 -3.49 0.99 5.61
N LEU A 13 -2.46 1.79 5.91
CA LEU A 13 -2.61 3.07 6.58
C LEU A 13 -2.32 4.22 5.63
N SER A 14 -3.09 5.30 5.77
CA SER A 14 -2.87 6.56 5.06
C SER A 14 -1.73 7.32 5.74
N LYS A 15 -0.99 8.08 4.94
CA LYS A 15 -0.01 9.00 5.50
C LYS A 15 -0.76 10.13 6.21
N ALA A 16 -0.47 10.31 7.51
CA ALA A 16 -1.03 11.41 8.27
C ALA A 16 -0.37 12.72 7.82
N ARG A 17 -1.14 13.81 7.85
CA ARG A 17 -0.56 15.13 7.61
C ARG A 17 0.43 15.44 8.72
N PRO A 18 1.62 15.98 8.40
CA PRO A 18 2.57 16.39 9.42
C PRO A 18 1.94 17.41 10.36
N ARG A 19 2.14 17.21 11.66
CA ARG A 19 1.76 18.21 12.66
C ARG A 19 2.90 19.22 12.77
N VAL A 20 2.55 20.48 12.90
CA VAL A 20 3.53 21.55 13.12
C VAL A 20 3.58 21.85 14.61
N TYR A 21 4.77 21.72 15.20
CA TYR A 21 5.02 22.05 16.59
C TYR A 21 6.27 22.91 16.66
N ASN A 22 6.17 24.11 17.25
CA ASN A 22 7.27 25.08 17.31
C ASN A 22 7.94 25.33 15.95
N GLY A 23 7.13 25.38 14.88
CA GLY A 23 7.62 25.64 13.51
C GLY A 23 8.24 24.43 12.82
N HIS A 24 8.24 23.26 13.45
CA HIS A 24 8.78 22.03 12.88
C HIS A 24 7.66 21.04 12.57
N GLY A 25 7.76 20.39 11.39
CA GLY A 25 6.88 19.28 11.05
C GLY A 25 7.26 18.02 11.83
N ILE A 26 6.27 17.39 12.45
CA ILE A 26 6.47 16.15 13.21
C ILE A 26 5.68 15.05 12.51
N THR A 27 6.39 13.96 12.12
CA THR A 27 5.76 12.77 11.60
C THR A 27 5.17 11.94 12.74
N ASP A 28 3.90 11.59 12.65
CA ASP A 28 3.20 10.74 13.60
C ASP A 28 3.89 9.38 13.73
N ARG A 29 3.94 8.86 14.97
CA ARG A 29 4.51 7.54 15.26
C ARG A 29 3.82 6.44 14.44
N ARG A 30 2.50 6.50 14.31
CA ARG A 30 1.72 5.52 13.53
C ARG A 30 2.14 5.50 12.07
N THR A 31 2.36 6.67 11.47
CA THR A 31 2.86 6.81 10.11
C THR A 31 4.27 6.23 10.00
N ARG A 32 5.17 6.57 10.94
CA ARG A 32 6.53 6.03 10.94
C ARG A 32 6.56 4.52 11.07
N ASN A 33 5.73 3.96 11.95
CA ASN A 33 5.64 2.51 12.13
C ASN A 33 5.15 1.82 10.85
N ALA A 34 4.16 2.42 10.17
CA ALA A 34 3.65 1.89 8.91
C ALA A 34 4.70 1.96 7.79
N GLU A 35 5.42 3.08 7.69
CA GLU A 35 6.50 3.22 6.72
C GLU A 35 7.63 2.21 7.00
N ASN A 36 8.00 2.04 8.28
CA ASN A 36 9.02 1.08 8.68
C ASN A 36 8.62 -0.35 8.34
N ARG A 37 7.34 -0.68 8.41
CA ARG A 37 6.84 -2.00 8.02
C ARG A 37 7.07 -2.25 6.53
N VAL A 38 6.75 -1.28 5.68
CA VAL A 38 7.01 -1.37 4.24
C VAL A 38 8.50 -1.52 3.97
N TYR A 39 9.31 -0.67 4.59
CA TYR A 39 10.76 -0.70 4.47
C TYR A 39 11.33 -2.07 4.90
N SER A 40 10.90 -2.57 6.05
CA SER A 40 11.40 -3.84 6.59
C SER A 40 11.06 -5.02 5.70
N GLU A 41 9.85 -5.06 5.14
CA GLU A 41 9.44 -6.11 4.21
C GLU A 41 10.29 -6.06 2.93
N PHE A 42 10.59 -4.86 2.43
CA PHE A 42 11.46 -4.71 1.27
C PHE A 42 12.87 -5.24 1.56
N ARG A 43 13.46 -4.82 2.68
CA ARG A 43 14.81 -5.24 3.06
C ARG A 43 14.89 -6.75 3.32
N ARG A 44 13.86 -7.31 3.93
CA ARG A 44 13.79 -8.75 4.17
C ARG A 44 13.82 -9.55 2.86
N LYS A 45 13.12 -9.06 1.84
CA LYS A 45 13.02 -9.76 0.56
C LYS A 45 14.20 -9.49 -0.37
N TYR A 46 14.68 -8.26 -0.42
CA TYR A 46 15.67 -7.83 -1.41
C TYR A 46 17.03 -7.42 -0.83
N GLY A 47 17.11 -7.29 0.50
CA GLY A 47 18.37 -6.88 1.14
C GLY A 47 18.81 -5.49 0.73
N ASP A 48 20.10 -5.32 0.45
CA ASP A 48 20.70 -4.03 0.08
C ASP A 48 20.76 -3.82 -1.43
N MET A 49 19.75 -4.29 -2.16
CA MET A 49 19.68 -4.04 -3.60
C MET A 49 19.75 -2.56 -3.91
N GLU A 50 20.51 -2.21 -4.94
CA GLU A 50 20.61 -0.82 -5.36
C GLU A 50 19.27 -0.29 -5.88
N PRO A 51 18.92 0.96 -5.53
CA PRO A 51 17.70 1.58 -6.05
C PRO A 51 17.74 1.69 -7.58
N ILE A 52 16.57 1.57 -8.19
CA ILE A 52 16.40 1.81 -9.62
C ILE A 52 16.77 3.27 -9.94
N LYS A 53 17.53 3.49 -11.00
CA LYS A 53 18.00 4.82 -11.39
C LYS A 53 17.18 5.47 -12.51
N GLY A 54 16.48 4.69 -13.30
CA GLY A 54 15.69 5.18 -14.43
C GLY A 54 14.23 5.45 -14.07
N ASP A 55 13.41 5.64 -15.09
CA ASP A 55 11.98 5.85 -14.92
C ASP A 55 11.31 4.60 -14.35
N VAL A 56 10.31 4.80 -13.50
CA VAL A 56 9.68 3.74 -12.73
C VAL A 56 8.17 3.73 -12.97
N ARG A 57 7.63 2.53 -13.12
CA ARG A 57 6.21 2.25 -13.04
C ARG A 57 5.91 1.60 -11.70
N ILE A 58 4.85 2.06 -11.02
CA ILE A 58 4.44 1.46 -9.77
C ILE A 58 2.97 1.05 -9.82
N ARG A 59 2.66 -0.12 -9.26
CA ARG A 59 1.28 -0.56 -9.03
C ARG A 59 1.12 -0.84 -7.54
N LEU A 60 0.10 -0.23 -6.95
CA LEU A 60 -0.23 -0.36 -5.55
C LEU A 60 -1.66 -0.88 -5.42
N LYS A 61 -1.85 -1.92 -4.64
CA LYS A 61 -3.17 -2.46 -4.36
C LYS A 61 -3.33 -2.62 -2.86
N PHE A 62 -4.31 -1.91 -2.33
CA PHE A 62 -4.54 -1.83 -0.89
C PHE A 62 -5.78 -2.65 -0.52
N TRP A 63 -5.55 -3.76 0.16
CA TRP A 63 -6.60 -4.65 0.65
C TRP A 63 -7.03 -4.20 2.03
N MET A 64 -8.15 -3.48 2.10
CA MET A 64 -8.56 -2.73 3.28
C MET A 64 -9.29 -3.60 4.29
N ALA A 65 -9.06 -3.36 5.60
CA ALA A 65 -9.75 -4.08 6.67
C ALA A 65 -11.17 -3.56 6.90
N SER A 66 -11.54 -2.41 6.35
CA SER A 66 -12.86 -1.83 6.54
C SER A 66 -13.20 -0.88 5.39
N ARG A 67 -14.44 -0.40 5.38
CA ARG A 67 -14.87 0.62 4.44
C ARG A 67 -14.73 2.04 5.01
N HIS A 68 -14.03 2.18 6.13
CA HIS A 68 -13.74 3.51 6.66
C HIS A 68 -12.99 4.34 5.61
N PRO A 69 -13.44 5.57 5.31
CA PRO A 69 -12.83 6.36 4.24
C PRO A 69 -11.34 6.61 4.47
N ARG A 70 -10.53 6.25 3.47
CA ARG A 70 -9.10 6.56 3.40
C ARG A 70 -8.79 6.93 1.97
N ASP A 71 -8.19 8.08 1.78
CA ASP A 71 -7.89 8.59 0.45
C ASP A 71 -6.80 7.75 -0.20
N TRP A 72 -7.02 7.37 -1.45
CA TRP A 72 -6.08 6.54 -2.20
C TRP A 72 -4.71 7.20 -2.35
N ASP A 73 -4.66 8.52 -2.50
CA ASP A 73 -3.40 9.25 -2.65
C ASP A 73 -2.59 9.26 -1.36
N ASN A 74 -3.23 9.36 -0.20
CA ASN A 74 -2.57 9.29 1.10
C ASN A 74 -2.07 7.87 1.40
N LEU A 75 -2.81 6.84 0.96
CA LEU A 75 -2.34 5.45 1.02
C LEU A 75 -1.10 5.26 0.13
N ALA A 76 -1.16 5.76 -1.10
CA ALA A 76 -0.06 5.69 -2.04
C ALA A 76 1.17 6.45 -1.54
N LYS A 77 0.95 7.62 -0.94
CA LYS A 77 2.05 8.45 -0.44
C LYS A 77 2.84 7.76 0.67
N LEU A 78 2.16 7.07 1.58
CA LEU A 78 2.85 6.31 2.64
C LEU A 78 3.77 5.26 2.03
N ALA A 79 3.27 4.47 1.08
CA ALA A 79 4.04 3.40 0.45
C ALA A 79 5.22 3.96 -0.36
N THR A 80 5.00 5.00 -1.16
CA THR A 80 6.05 5.57 -2.00
C THR A 80 7.10 6.30 -1.18
N ASP A 81 6.72 6.99 -0.10
CA ASP A 81 7.67 7.64 0.80
C ASP A 81 8.54 6.60 1.54
N ALA A 82 7.95 5.49 1.95
CA ALA A 82 8.68 4.42 2.63
C ALA A 82 9.77 3.80 1.74
N LEU A 83 9.56 3.78 0.43
CA LEU A 83 10.49 3.18 -0.53
C LEU A 83 11.38 4.22 -1.23
N ASN A 84 11.23 5.49 -0.90
CA ASN A 84 12.07 6.55 -1.45
C ASN A 84 13.51 6.39 -0.95
N GLY A 85 14.45 6.35 -1.88
CA GLY A 85 15.87 6.07 -1.58
C GLY A 85 16.15 4.58 -1.35
N VAL A 86 15.17 3.71 -1.50
CA VAL A 86 15.26 2.27 -1.23
C VAL A 86 15.03 1.46 -2.50
N ALA A 87 13.84 1.55 -3.08
CA ALA A 87 13.51 0.86 -4.33
C ALA A 87 13.86 1.70 -5.56
N TYR A 88 13.83 2.99 -5.44
CA TYR A 88 14.25 3.99 -6.44
C TYR A 88 14.97 5.13 -5.70
N GLN A 89 15.71 5.95 -6.42
CA GLN A 89 16.49 7.01 -5.78
C GLN A 89 15.60 8.15 -5.28
N ASP A 90 14.57 8.49 -6.06
CA ASP A 90 13.64 9.58 -5.73
C ASP A 90 12.29 9.29 -6.37
N ASP A 91 11.20 9.65 -5.69
CA ASP A 91 9.85 9.44 -6.17
C ASP A 91 9.52 10.22 -7.46
N VAL A 92 10.33 11.22 -7.81
CA VAL A 92 10.23 11.92 -9.09
C VAL A 92 10.44 10.97 -10.28
N GLN A 93 11.09 9.83 -10.06
CA GLN A 93 11.27 8.79 -11.09
C GLN A 93 9.97 8.06 -11.43
N ILE A 94 8.95 8.16 -10.57
CA ILE A 94 7.67 7.50 -10.82
C ILE A 94 6.91 8.29 -11.88
N VAL A 95 6.86 7.74 -13.10
CA VAL A 95 6.21 8.38 -14.25
C VAL A 95 4.90 7.70 -14.61
N GLU A 96 4.63 6.54 -14.04
CA GLU A 96 3.37 5.82 -14.23
C GLU A 96 2.99 5.14 -12.92
N ALA A 97 1.77 5.38 -12.47
CA ALA A 97 1.27 4.80 -11.23
C ALA A 97 -0.15 4.29 -11.43
N GLN A 98 -0.41 3.09 -10.93
CA GLN A 98 -1.75 2.53 -10.86
C GLN A 98 -2.03 2.20 -9.39
N VAL A 99 -3.11 2.78 -8.87
CA VAL A 99 -3.50 2.61 -7.46
C VAL A 99 -4.92 2.08 -7.41
N SER A 100 -5.14 1.02 -6.64
CA SER A 100 -6.48 0.50 -6.40
C SER A 100 -6.66 0.15 -4.93
N LYS A 101 -7.91 0.28 -4.47
CA LYS A 101 -8.33 -0.16 -3.14
C LYS A 101 -9.29 -1.32 -3.31
N VAL A 102 -9.08 -2.38 -2.53
CA VAL A 102 -10.05 -3.46 -2.37
C VAL A 102 -10.80 -3.20 -1.08
N LEU A 103 -12.09 -2.98 -1.20
CA LEU A 103 -12.97 -2.75 -0.04
C LEU A 103 -13.74 -4.03 0.25
N PRO A 104 -13.97 -4.35 1.53
CA PRO A 104 -14.71 -5.57 1.86
C PRO A 104 -16.16 -5.47 1.37
N ASP A 105 -16.70 -6.63 0.98
CA ASP A 105 -18.09 -6.72 0.56
C ASP A 105 -19.01 -6.17 1.65
N ARG A 106 -20.03 -5.43 1.25
CA ARG A 106 -21.00 -4.86 2.20
C ARG A 106 -21.89 -5.92 2.82
N ARG A 107 -22.12 -7.03 2.11
CA ARG A 107 -22.99 -8.10 2.53
C ARG A 107 -22.24 -9.42 2.57
N VAL A 108 -22.55 -10.22 3.56
CA VAL A 108 -21.92 -11.53 3.79
C VAL A 108 -23.03 -12.59 3.90
N PRO A 109 -22.71 -13.89 3.74
CA PRO A 109 -23.69 -14.96 3.89
C PRO A 109 -24.38 -14.89 5.25
N GLY A 110 -25.70 -15.02 5.22
CA GLY A 110 -26.51 -15.06 6.43
C GLY A 110 -26.52 -16.45 7.08
N SER A 111 -27.25 -16.56 8.19
CA SER A 111 -27.34 -17.81 8.95
C SER A 111 -28.09 -18.91 8.21
N LYS A 112 -29.01 -18.54 7.31
CA LYS A 112 -29.74 -19.48 6.50
C LYS A 112 -29.11 -19.64 5.14
N PRO A 113 -29.04 -20.87 4.56
CA PRO A 113 -28.50 -21.06 3.22
C PRO A 113 -29.17 -20.16 2.18
N GLY A 114 -28.38 -19.56 1.29
CA GLY A 114 -28.90 -18.71 0.22
C GLY A 114 -29.28 -17.29 0.66
N THR A 115 -29.11 -16.95 1.93
CA THR A 115 -29.41 -15.60 2.44
C THR A 115 -28.14 -14.78 2.62
N MET A 116 -28.30 -13.46 2.53
CA MET A 116 -27.22 -12.48 2.74
C MET A 116 -27.66 -11.50 3.82
N ARG A 117 -26.69 -11.00 4.56
CA ARG A 117 -26.91 -9.97 5.57
C ARG A 117 -25.81 -8.92 5.48
N ASN A 118 -26.04 -7.76 6.08
CA ASN A 118 -25.03 -6.70 6.14
C ASN A 118 -23.85 -7.17 7.00
N ARG A 119 -22.64 -6.85 6.52
CA ARG A 119 -21.42 -7.15 7.25
C ARG A 119 -21.34 -6.30 8.51
N LYS A 120 -20.94 -6.92 9.62
CA LYS A 120 -20.67 -6.27 10.91
C LYS A 120 -19.19 -6.39 11.25
N THR A 121 -18.73 -5.53 12.17
CA THR A 121 -17.38 -5.62 12.71
C THR A 121 -17.13 -7.02 13.28
N GLY A 122 -16.01 -7.62 12.90
CA GLY A 122 -15.66 -8.98 13.30
C GLY A 122 -16.05 -10.06 12.31
N ASP A 123 -16.92 -9.75 11.35
CA ASP A 123 -17.24 -10.69 10.27
C ASP A 123 -16.02 -10.87 9.35
N PRO A 124 -15.93 -12.03 8.67
CA PRO A 124 -14.86 -12.24 7.70
C PRO A 124 -14.83 -11.15 6.63
N LEU A 125 -13.61 -10.79 6.20
CA LEU A 125 -13.42 -9.88 5.08
C LEU A 125 -13.52 -10.68 3.79
N LEU A 126 -14.48 -10.28 2.95
CA LEU A 126 -14.71 -10.91 1.65
C LEU A 126 -14.60 -9.86 0.56
N PHE A 127 -14.04 -10.24 -0.57
CA PHE A 127 -14.09 -9.46 -1.80
C PHE A 127 -14.63 -10.33 -2.91
N MET A 128 -15.77 -9.93 -3.47
CA MET A 128 -16.50 -10.72 -4.48
C MET A 128 -16.76 -12.16 -3.98
N GLY A 129 -17.09 -12.28 -2.69
CA GLY A 129 -17.36 -13.56 -2.04
C GLY A 129 -16.16 -14.35 -1.58
N GLU A 130 -14.92 -13.91 -1.92
CA GLU A 130 -13.71 -14.62 -1.57
C GLU A 130 -13.03 -14.02 -0.33
N PRO A 131 -12.62 -14.85 0.64
CA PRO A 131 -11.95 -14.35 1.85
C PRO A 131 -10.59 -13.74 1.53
N TYR A 132 -10.24 -12.70 2.27
CA TYR A 132 -8.89 -12.12 2.20
C TYR A 132 -8.46 -11.59 3.56
N GLU A 133 -7.15 -11.39 3.72
CA GLU A 133 -6.59 -10.68 4.85
C GLU A 133 -6.08 -9.32 4.41
N PRO A 134 -6.16 -8.29 5.28
CA PRO A 134 -5.66 -6.95 4.93
C PRO A 134 -4.17 -6.98 4.62
N HIS A 135 -3.79 -6.37 3.52
CA HIS A 135 -2.39 -6.26 3.12
C HIS A 135 -2.24 -5.21 2.02
N THR A 136 -1.00 -4.87 1.71
CA THR A 136 -0.64 -4.02 0.57
C THR A 136 0.20 -4.82 -0.40
N GLU A 137 -0.17 -4.78 -1.67
CA GLU A 137 0.64 -5.33 -2.76
C GLU A 137 1.32 -4.18 -3.49
N ILE A 138 2.64 -4.27 -3.64
CA ILE A 138 3.45 -3.26 -4.30
C ILE A 138 4.23 -3.93 -5.43
N HIS A 139 4.07 -3.41 -6.63
CA HIS A 139 4.84 -3.86 -7.79
C HIS A 139 5.54 -2.65 -8.41
N ILE A 140 6.87 -2.74 -8.52
CA ILE A 140 7.71 -1.67 -9.05
C ILE A 140 8.52 -2.25 -10.19
N SER A 141 8.52 -1.57 -11.33
CA SER A 141 9.35 -1.98 -12.46
C SER A 141 10.02 -0.78 -13.11
N GLU A 142 11.24 -1.00 -13.56
CA GLU A 142 11.95 -0.02 -14.36
C GLU A 142 11.36 0.03 -15.76
N ILE A 143 11.13 1.24 -16.25
CA ILE A 143 10.68 1.43 -17.64
C ILE A 143 11.93 1.61 -18.49
N ILE A 144 12.15 0.67 -19.38
CA ILE A 144 13.28 0.71 -20.29
C ILE A 144 12.82 1.32 -21.61
N ASN A 145 13.40 2.47 -21.94
CA ASN A 145 13.17 3.12 -23.21
C ASN A 145 14.41 2.90 -24.09
N PRO A 146 14.30 2.11 -25.17
CA PRO A 146 15.45 1.79 -26.01
C PRO A 146 16.03 2.99 -26.77
N THR A 147 15.34 4.14 -26.78
CA THR A 147 15.83 5.35 -27.44
C THR A 147 16.51 6.33 -26.46
N ASN A 148 16.56 6.00 -25.21
CA ASN A 148 17.23 6.82 -24.19
C ASN A 148 18.66 6.35 -23.96
#